data_f5c48f14e84d4c6e3213da999fecc8e8
#
_entry.id   f5c48f14e84d4c6e3213da999fecc8e8
#
_cell.length_a   1.000
_cell.length_b   1.000
_cell.length_c   1.000
_cell.angle_alpha   90.00
_cell.angle_beta   90.00
_cell.angle_gamma   90.00
#
_symmetry.space_group_name_H-M   'P 1'
#
loop_
_entity.id
_entity.type
_entity.pdbx_description
1 polymer ?
#
loop_
_entity_poly.entity_id
_entity_poly.type
_entity_poly.pdbx_seq_one_letter_code
_entity_poly.pdbx_strand_id
1 'polypeptide(L)'
;IRDVAPSRGLGDVYKRQREHHAEYGALLANDILRRMDMPFTDRATIVSAIGHHDESTGGAVDIVSAAMIIADKTDVRRSRVRSRDKSTYDIHDWVNYAVTEANLKINREKRQIALELKIDEKICTMYEYFDIFLGRMQMCRHGAELFGAKFKLTANGSKVL
;
A
#
# COMPACT_ATOMS: atom_id res chain seq x y z
N ILE A 1 28.56 18.85 31.81
CA ILE A 1 27.39 18.01 31.49
C ILE A 1 27.22 18.14 29.99
N ARG A 2 27.63 17.08 29.27
CA ARG A 2 27.45 17.03 27.81
C ARG A 2 26.01 16.65 27.52
N ASP A 3 25.30 17.53 26.84
CA ASP A 3 24.01 17.20 26.21
C ASP A 3 24.21 16.06 25.23
N VAL A 4 23.79 14.88 25.62
CA VAL A 4 23.64 13.74 24.71
C VAL A 4 22.35 14.00 23.95
N ALA A 5 22.49 14.49 22.72
CA ALA A 5 21.36 14.63 21.81
C ALA A 5 20.79 13.23 21.53
N PRO A 6 19.57 12.91 21.97
CA PRO A 6 19.01 11.59 21.74
C PRO A 6 18.44 11.49 20.33
N SER A 7 18.74 10.40 19.66
CA SER A 7 17.92 9.74 18.65
C SER A 7 17.84 10.28 17.21
N ARG A 8 18.74 11.11 16.72
CA ARG A 8 18.77 11.38 15.27
C ARG A 8 19.06 10.14 14.42
N GLY A 9 19.82 9.17 14.91
CA GLY A 9 20.18 7.97 14.16
C GLY A 9 19.05 6.96 13.98
N LEU A 10 18.17 6.76 14.97
CA LEU A 10 17.07 5.78 14.89
C LEU A 10 15.94 6.25 13.97
N GLY A 11 15.60 7.52 13.98
CA GLY A 11 14.63 8.10 13.06
C GLY A 11 15.07 8.04 11.60
N ASP A 12 16.34 8.32 11.33
CA ASP A 12 16.91 8.25 9.99
C ASP A 12 17.03 6.80 9.48
N VAL A 13 17.37 5.85 10.35
CA VAL A 13 17.38 4.42 10.01
C VAL A 13 15.96 3.93 9.68
N TYR A 14 14.97 4.31 10.48
CA TYR A 14 13.57 3.94 10.27
C TYR A 14 13.01 4.55 8.98
N LYS A 15 13.37 5.80 8.68
CA LYS A 15 12.99 6.47 7.43
C LYS A 15 13.62 5.79 6.20
N ARG A 16 14.90 5.46 6.26
CA ARG A 16 15.61 4.74 5.18
C ARG A 16 15.06 3.33 4.97
N GLN A 17 14.65 2.62 6.03
CA GLN A 17 13.98 1.32 5.90
C GLN A 17 12.62 1.45 5.18
N ARG A 18 11.91 2.56 5.35
CA ARG A 18 10.69 2.84 4.59
C ARG A 18 10.98 3.15 3.11
N GLU A 19 12.04 3.89 2.82
CA GLU A 19 12.42 4.32 1.47
C GLU A 19 12.81 3.15 0.54
N HIS A 20 13.28 2.03 1.09
CA HIS A 20 13.76 0.87 0.31
C HIS A 20 13.14 -0.45 0.78
N HIS A 21 11.94 -0.41 1.39
CA HIS A 21 11.33 -1.62 1.95
C HIS A 21 10.97 -2.66 0.89
N ALA A 22 10.63 -2.22 -0.31
CA ALA A 22 10.29 -3.11 -1.43
C ALA A 22 11.52 -3.89 -1.90
N GLU A 23 12.64 -3.21 -2.11
CA GLU A 23 13.89 -3.81 -2.55
C GLU A 23 14.47 -4.76 -1.49
N TYR A 24 14.50 -4.32 -0.22
CA TYR A 24 14.94 -5.20 0.88
C TYR A 24 14.01 -6.39 1.07
N GLY A 25 12.70 -6.17 0.95
CA GLY A 25 11.70 -7.23 0.98
C GLY A 25 11.91 -8.25 -0.12
N ALA A 26 12.19 -7.79 -1.34
CA ALA A 26 12.47 -8.65 -2.50
C ALA A 26 13.74 -9.49 -2.30
N LEU A 27 14.83 -8.90 -1.80
CA LEU A 27 16.07 -9.61 -1.49
C LEU A 27 15.87 -10.68 -0.42
N LEU A 28 15.16 -10.33 0.65
CA LEU A 28 14.85 -11.27 1.74
C LEU A 28 13.96 -12.41 1.25
N ALA A 29 12.93 -12.10 0.46
CA ALA A 29 12.05 -13.10 -0.14
C ALA A 29 12.81 -14.06 -1.05
N ASN A 30 13.72 -13.54 -1.90
CA ASN A 30 14.57 -14.38 -2.74
C ASN A 30 15.38 -15.38 -1.92
N ASP A 31 15.97 -14.96 -0.82
CA ASP A 31 16.80 -15.84 0.02
C ASP A 31 15.94 -16.91 0.74
N ILE A 32 14.77 -16.52 1.27
CA ILE A 32 13.83 -17.45 1.90
C ILE A 32 13.33 -18.49 0.87
N LEU A 33 12.84 -18.03 -0.27
CA LEU A 33 12.25 -18.91 -1.30
C LEU A 33 13.31 -19.85 -1.94
N ARG A 34 14.56 -19.39 -2.06
CA ARG A 34 15.67 -20.22 -2.47
C ARG A 34 15.95 -21.36 -1.48
N ARG A 35 15.89 -21.09 -0.18
CA ARG A 35 16.04 -22.11 0.88
C ARG A 35 14.87 -23.09 0.94
N MET A 36 13.72 -22.72 0.38
CA MET A 36 12.54 -23.58 0.23
C MET A 36 12.55 -24.37 -1.07
N ASP A 37 13.66 -24.36 -1.82
CA ASP A 37 13.84 -25.03 -3.12
C ASP A 37 12.77 -24.64 -4.15
N MET A 38 12.25 -23.39 -4.07
CA MET A 38 11.29 -22.89 -5.05
C MET A 38 11.91 -22.77 -6.44
N PRO A 39 11.24 -23.24 -7.51
CA PRO A 39 11.71 -23.07 -8.89
C PRO A 39 12.06 -21.62 -9.21
N PHE A 40 13.12 -21.43 -10.00
CA PHE A 40 13.65 -20.08 -10.30
C PHE A 40 12.59 -19.15 -10.91
N THR A 41 11.79 -19.65 -11.86
CA THR A 41 10.74 -18.88 -12.54
C THR A 41 9.69 -18.35 -11.56
N ASP A 42 9.18 -19.20 -10.68
CA ASP A 42 8.18 -18.82 -9.69
C ASP A 42 8.76 -17.85 -8.67
N ARG A 43 9.99 -18.12 -8.22
CA ARG A 43 10.72 -17.22 -7.31
C ARG A 43 10.96 -15.86 -7.93
N ALA A 44 11.40 -15.80 -9.19
CA ALA A 44 11.62 -14.55 -9.89
C ALA A 44 10.34 -13.70 -9.99
N THR A 45 9.20 -14.33 -10.27
CA THR A 45 7.89 -13.67 -10.33
C THR A 45 7.51 -13.07 -8.96
N ILE A 46 7.65 -13.84 -7.88
CA ILE A 46 7.31 -13.37 -6.52
C ILE A 46 8.25 -12.24 -6.09
N VAL A 47 9.55 -12.39 -6.32
CA VAL A 47 10.56 -11.39 -5.97
C VAL A 47 10.33 -10.10 -6.74
N SER A 48 10.00 -10.21 -8.04
CA SER A 48 9.63 -9.07 -8.88
C SER A 48 8.38 -8.37 -8.34
N ALA A 49 7.33 -9.12 -8.01
CA ALA A 49 6.11 -8.55 -7.46
C ALA A 49 6.38 -7.75 -6.16
N ILE A 50 7.20 -8.31 -5.26
CA ILE A 50 7.59 -7.64 -4.01
C ILE A 50 8.41 -6.38 -4.31
N GLY A 51 9.38 -6.43 -5.23
CA GLY A 51 10.23 -5.29 -5.56
C GLY A 51 9.51 -4.13 -6.22
N HIS A 52 8.37 -4.40 -6.89
CA HIS A 52 7.63 -3.39 -7.65
C HIS A 52 6.37 -2.86 -6.95
N HIS A 53 6.14 -3.18 -5.67
CA HIS A 53 4.91 -2.75 -5.01
C HIS A 53 4.94 -1.32 -4.43
N ASP A 54 6.12 -0.70 -4.32
CA ASP A 54 6.24 0.66 -3.79
C ASP A 54 5.71 1.72 -4.77
N GLU A 55 5.04 2.74 -4.23
CA GLU A 55 4.39 3.80 -5.04
C GLU A 55 5.39 4.71 -5.72
N SER A 56 6.57 4.89 -5.12
CA SER A 56 7.58 5.85 -5.59
C SER A 56 8.46 5.28 -6.71
N THR A 57 8.65 3.96 -6.74
CA THR A 57 9.63 3.31 -7.62
C THR A 57 9.05 2.17 -8.44
N GLY A 58 7.83 1.72 -8.13
CA GLY A 58 7.26 0.50 -8.67
C GLY A 58 6.02 0.69 -9.53
N GLY A 59 5.43 -0.44 -9.87
CA GLY A 59 4.20 -0.57 -10.65
C GLY A 59 3.92 -2.01 -11.00
N ALA A 60 2.70 -2.31 -11.40
CA ALA A 60 2.33 -3.66 -11.81
C ALA A 60 2.99 -4.02 -13.14
N VAL A 61 3.81 -5.07 -13.14
CA VAL A 61 4.54 -5.57 -14.32
C VAL A 61 3.96 -6.89 -14.86
N ASP A 62 3.19 -7.60 -14.04
CA ASP A 62 2.47 -8.83 -14.36
C ASP A 62 1.23 -9.01 -13.47
N ILE A 63 0.48 -10.09 -13.69
CA ILE A 63 -0.76 -10.36 -12.92
C ILE A 63 -0.50 -10.64 -11.44
N VAL A 64 0.67 -11.14 -11.07
CA VAL A 64 1.03 -11.44 -9.66
C VAL A 64 1.35 -10.14 -8.94
N SER A 65 2.17 -9.28 -9.54
CA SER A 65 2.45 -7.94 -9.02
C SER A 65 1.19 -7.08 -8.96
N ALA A 66 0.30 -7.17 -9.97
CA ALA A 66 -0.99 -6.50 -9.97
C ALA A 66 -1.88 -6.94 -8.80
N ALA A 67 -1.98 -8.25 -8.54
CA ALA A 67 -2.74 -8.77 -7.41
C ALA A 67 -2.20 -8.29 -6.07
N MET A 68 -0.88 -8.35 -5.91
CA MET A 68 -0.20 -7.90 -4.69
C MET A 68 -0.40 -6.40 -4.45
N ILE A 69 -0.21 -5.58 -5.48
CA ILE A 69 -0.40 -4.13 -5.40
C ILE A 69 -1.85 -3.80 -5.01
N ILE A 70 -2.84 -4.40 -5.67
CA ILE A 70 -4.24 -4.15 -5.34
C ILE A 70 -4.52 -4.55 -3.89
N ALA A 71 -4.04 -5.71 -3.44
CA ALA A 71 -4.25 -6.16 -2.07
C ALA A 71 -3.60 -5.22 -1.04
N ASP A 72 -2.36 -4.80 -1.27
CA ASP A 72 -1.63 -3.91 -0.36
C ASP A 72 -2.22 -2.49 -0.36
N LYS A 73 -2.46 -1.91 -1.55
CA LYS A 73 -2.88 -0.50 -1.67
C LYS A 73 -4.35 -0.26 -1.32
N THR A 74 -5.19 -1.29 -1.34
CA THR A 74 -6.61 -1.19 -0.91
C THR A 74 -6.81 -1.49 0.57
N ASP A 75 -5.79 -2.00 1.28
CA ASP A 75 -5.85 -2.18 2.73
C ASP A 75 -5.61 -0.86 3.47
N VAL A 76 -6.55 0.06 3.32
CA VAL A 76 -6.55 1.40 3.91
C VAL A 76 -7.66 1.50 4.95
N ARG A 77 -7.31 1.37 6.23
CA ARG A 77 -8.30 1.37 7.31
C ARG A 77 -7.68 1.67 8.67
N ARG A 78 -8.53 2.13 9.58
CA ARG A 78 -8.14 2.50 10.96
C ARG A 78 -7.33 1.43 11.69
N SER A 79 -7.66 0.15 11.49
CA SER A 79 -6.95 -0.98 12.12
C SER A 79 -5.51 -1.18 11.65
N ARG A 80 -5.09 -0.53 10.57
CA ARG A 80 -3.69 -0.52 10.12
C ARG A 80 -2.77 0.33 10.97
N VAL A 81 -3.32 1.32 11.65
CA VAL A 81 -2.53 2.19 12.54
C VAL A 81 -2.14 1.39 13.78
N ARG A 82 -0.85 1.14 13.94
CA ARG A 82 -0.31 0.29 15.00
C ARG A 82 -0.07 1.04 16.30
N SER A 83 0.30 2.32 16.23
CA SER A 83 0.52 3.13 17.42
C SER A 83 -0.80 3.40 18.12
N ARG A 84 -0.80 3.29 19.45
CA ARG A 84 -1.93 3.70 20.31
C ARG A 84 -1.84 5.18 20.68
N ASP A 85 -0.66 5.77 20.56
CA ASP A 85 -0.41 7.16 20.86
C ASP A 85 -0.56 8.01 19.60
N LYS A 86 -1.63 8.77 19.53
CA LYS A 86 -1.93 9.64 18.39
C LYS A 86 -0.91 10.76 18.20
N SER A 87 -0.14 11.13 19.22
CA SER A 87 0.92 12.13 19.10
C SER A 87 2.08 11.67 18.22
N THR A 88 2.20 10.37 17.97
CA THR A 88 3.23 9.75 17.11
C THR A 88 2.75 9.48 15.69
N TYR A 89 1.49 9.80 15.36
CA TYR A 89 0.93 9.58 14.03
C TYR A 89 1.62 10.45 13.00
N ASP A 90 2.08 9.84 11.92
CA ASP A 90 2.45 10.55 10.71
C ASP A 90 1.20 10.84 9.85
N ILE A 91 1.39 11.51 8.71
CA ILE A 91 0.28 11.88 7.82
C ILE A 91 -0.46 10.65 7.27
N HIS A 92 0.25 9.54 7.00
CA HIS A 92 -0.34 8.30 6.52
C HIS A 92 -1.15 7.60 7.63
N ASP A 93 -0.67 7.67 8.88
CA ASP A 93 -1.40 7.14 10.02
C ASP A 93 -2.72 7.89 10.22
N TRP A 94 -2.73 9.22 10.14
CA TRP A 94 -3.93 10.02 10.25
C TRP A 94 -4.95 9.70 9.14
N VAL A 95 -4.48 9.58 7.90
CA VAL A 95 -5.33 9.24 6.75
C VAL A 95 -5.92 7.84 6.90
N ASN A 96 -5.11 6.84 7.27
CA ASN A 96 -5.61 5.48 7.57
C ASN A 96 -6.58 5.48 8.76
N TYR A 97 -6.29 6.27 9.81
CA TYR A 97 -7.15 6.34 11.00
C TYR A 97 -8.52 6.94 10.69
N ALA A 98 -8.61 7.83 9.71
CA ALA A 98 -9.86 8.39 9.25
C ALA A 98 -10.75 7.37 8.51
N VAL A 99 -10.17 6.32 7.92
CA VAL A 99 -10.95 5.30 7.20
C VAL A 99 -11.60 4.35 8.20
N THR A 100 -12.92 4.39 8.28
CA THR A 100 -13.73 3.53 9.16
C THR A 100 -14.10 2.21 8.52
N GLU A 101 -14.32 2.21 7.19
CA GLU A 101 -14.62 1.02 6.41
C GLU A 101 -13.89 1.09 5.06
N ALA A 102 -13.32 -0.05 4.65
CA ALA A 102 -12.74 -0.24 3.32
C ALA A 102 -13.18 -1.62 2.80
N ASN A 103 -13.95 -1.64 1.75
CA ASN A 103 -14.52 -2.85 1.16
C ASN A 103 -14.06 -3.00 -0.29
N LEU A 104 -13.27 -4.05 -0.56
CA LEU A 104 -12.87 -4.42 -1.91
C LEU A 104 -13.85 -5.47 -2.47
N LYS A 105 -14.46 -5.17 -3.61
CA LYS A 105 -15.41 -6.05 -4.31
C LYS A 105 -14.89 -6.39 -5.71
N ILE A 106 -14.90 -7.67 -6.05
CA ILE A 106 -14.51 -8.16 -7.37
C ILE A 106 -15.76 -8.68 -8.08
N ASN A 107 -16.10 -8.07 -9.20
CA ASN A 107 -17.17 -8.53 -10.09
C ASN A 107 -16.55 -9.05 -11.40
N ARG A 108 -16.51 -10.37 -11.55
CA ARG A 108 -15.91 -11.03 -12.72
C ARG A 108 -16.70 -10.81 -13.99
N GLU A 109 -18.04 -10.86 -13.92
CA GLU A 109 -18.93 -10.69 -15.08
C GLU A 109 -18.79 -9.29 -15.67
N LYS A 110 -18.75 -8.26 -14.81
CA LYS A 110 -18.59 -6.87 -15.22
C LYS A 110 -17.13 -6.46 -15.43
N ARG A 111 -16.18 -7.37 -15.17
CA ARG A 111 -14.75 -7.08 -15.16
C ARG A 111 -14.42 -5.82 -14.35
N GLN A 112 -14.82 -5.81 -13.07
CA GLN A 112 -14.67 -4.65 -12.19
C GLN A 112 -14.05 -5.06 -10.86
N ILE A 113 -13.11 -4.23 -10.42
CA ILE A 113 -12.56 -4.24 -9.06
C ILE A 113 -12.98 -2.92 -8.44
N ALA A 114 -13.80 -2.95 -7.40
CA ALA A 114 -14.37 -1.76 -6.79
C ALA A 114 -13.90 -1.64 -5.34
N LEU A 115 -13.35 -0.49 -4.97
CA LEU A 115 -13.03 -0.12 -3.61
C LEU A 115 -14.07 0.89 -3.10
N GLU A 116 -14.72 0.55 -2.00
CA GLU A 116 -15.69 1.40 -1.32
C GLU A 116 -15.13 1.83 0.03
N LEU A 117 -15.00 3.12 0.24
CA LEU A 117 -14.43 3.71 1.45
C LEU A 117 -15.48 4.49 2.23
N LYS A 118 -15.41 4.38 3.57
CA LYS A 118 -16.02 5.34 4.49
C LYS A 118 -14.94 6.10 5.23
N ILE A 119 -14.92 7.40 5.04
CA ILE A 119 -13.93 8.32 5.60
C ILE A 119 -14.63 9.22 6.62
N ASP A 120 -14.08 9.29 7.82
CA ASP A 120 -14.52 10.23 8.85
C ASP A 120 -13.94 11.61 8.56
N GLU A 121 -14.73 12.46 7.92
CA GLU A 121 -14.32 13.80 7.48
C GLU A 121 -14.06 14.79 8.63
N LYS A 122 -14.36 14.40 9.88
CA LYS A 122 -13.92 15.15 11.07
C LYS A 122 -12.44 14.94 11.40
N ILE A 123 -11.84 13.89 10.85
CA ILE A 123 -10.44 13.51 11.08
C ILE A 123 -9.57 13.89 9.88
N CYS A 124 -10.04 13.60 8.67
CA CYS A 124 -9.34 13.85 7.43
C CYS A 124 -10.35 14.13 6.33
N THR A 125 -10.26 15.27 5.69
CA THR A 125 -11.14 15.61 4.57
C THR A 125 -10.90 14.70 3.37
N MET A 126 -11.89 14.61 2.48
CA MET A 126 -11.73 13.87 1.22
C MET A 126 -10.56 14.37 0.40
N TYR A 127 -10.33 15.69 0.39
CA TYR A 127 -9.20 16.29 -0.32
C TYR A 127 -7.87 15.80 0.24
N GLU A 128 -7.65 15.90 1.57
CA GLU A 128 -6.42 15.43 2.23
C GLU A 128 -6.19 13.94 2.01
N TYR A 129 -7.27 13.13 2.07
CA TYR A 129 -7.17 11.70 1.79
C TYR A 129 -6.59 11.42 0.40
N PHE A 130 -7.13 12.07 -0.63
CA PHE A 130 -6.68 11.83 -2.00
C PHE A 130 -5.37 12.52 -2.32
N ASP A 131 -5.03 13.62 -1.68
CA ASP A 131 -3.70 14.24 -1.79
C ASP A 131 -2.59 13.24 -1.38
N ILE A 132 -2.82 12.46 -0.34
CA ILE A 132 -1.86 11.47 0.17
C ILE A 132 -1.95 10.13 -0.59
N PHE A 133 -3.15 9.64 -0.93
CA PHE A 133 -3.35 8.28 -1.44
C PHE A 133 -3.72 8.19 -2.93
N LEU A 134 -3.65 9.30 -3.67
CA LEU A 134 -3.94 9.28 -5.10
C LEU A 134 -3.01 8.33 -5.87
N GLY A 135 -1.72 8.32 -5.56
CA GLY A 135 -0.73 7.41 -6.16
C GLY A 135 -1.11 5.95 -5.98
N ARG A 136 -1.57 5.56 -4.79
CA ARG A 136 -2.06 4.20 -4.49
C ARG A 136 -3.25 3.82 -5.36
N MET A 137 -4.19 4.72 -5.52
CA MET A 137 -5.39 4.48 -6.34
C MET A 137 -5.05 4.37 -7.83
N GLN A 138 -4.07 5.13 -8.30
CA GLN A 138 -3.54 5.02 -9.66
C GLN A 138 -2.86 3.66 -9.89
N MET A 139 -2.04 3.19 -8.95
CA MET A 139 -1.45 1.84 -9.03
C MET A 139 -2.51 0.74 -9.06
N CYS A 140 -3.56 0.85 -8.23
CA CYS A 140 -4.68 -0.08 -8.25
C CYS A 140 -5.39 -0.09 -9.62
N ARG A 141 -5.56 1.09 -10.26
CA ARG A 141 -6.14 1.19 -11.59
C ARG A 141 -5.29 0.48 -12.64
N HIS A 142 -3.98 0.75 -12.67
CA HIS A 142 -3.06 0.07 -13.59
C HIS A 142 -3.03 -1.45 -13.35
N GLY A 143 -3.01 -1.88 -12.07
CA GLY A 143 -3.10 -3.30 -11.73
C GLY A 143 -4.41 -3.95 -12.22
N ALA A 144 -5.54 -3.26 -12.11
CA ALA A 144 -6.81 -3.75 -12.61
C ALA A 144 -6.82 -3.90 -14.15
N GLU A 145 -6.15 -3.01 -14.88
CA GLU A 145 -6.01 -3.07 -16.34
C GLU A 145 -5.29 -4.35 -16.80
N LEU A 146 -4.28 -4.82 -16.05
CA LEU A 146 -3.60 -6.10 -16.34
C LEU A 146 -4.53 -7.32 -16.22
N PHE A 147 -5.57 -7.23 -15.39
CA PHE A 147 -6.64 -8.23 -15.33
C PHE A 147 -7.72 -8.05 -16.41
N GLY A 148 -7.58 -7.06 -17.31
CA GLY A 148 -8.64 -6.66 -18.22
C GLY A 148 -9.89 -6.13 -17.50
N ALA A 149 -9.72 -5.60 -16.29
CA ALA A 149 -10.77 -5.08 -15.42
C ALA A 149 -10.68 -3.56 -15.26
N LYS A 150 -11.82 -2.94 -14.89
CA LYS A 150 -11.88 -1.51 -14.54
C LYS A 150 -11.83 -1.36 -13.02
N PHE A 151 -10.93 -0.52 -12.54
CA PHE A 151 -10.94 -0.10 -11.14
C PHE A 151 -11.99 0.97 -10.91
N LYS A 152 -12.77 0.82 -9.85
CA LYS A 152 -13.77 1.81 -9.42
C LYS A 152 -13.50 2.17 -7.97
N LEU A 153 -13.66 3.44 -7.66
CA LEU A 153 -13.49 3.98 -6.33
C LEU A 153 -14.71 4.82 -5.95
N THR A 154 -15.29 4.49 -4.82
CA THR A 154 -16.30 5.32 -4.16
C THR A 154 -15.85 5.67 -2.76
N ALA A 155 -16.12 6.89 -2.33
CA ALA A 155 -15.82 7.33 -0.99
C ALA A 155 -17.04 8.10 -0.44
N ASN A 156 -17.49 7.73 0.75
CA ASN A 156 -18.70 8.26 1.38
C ASN A 156 -19.94 8.27 0.44
N GLY A 157 -20.05 7.23 -0.40
CA GLY A 157 -21.13 7.08 -1.37
C GLY A 157 -20.96 7.87 -2.67
N SER A 158 -19.97 8.76 -2.76
CA SER A 158 -19.68 9.54 -3.97
C SER A 158 -18.69 8.79 -4.86
N LYS A 159 -18.96 8.78 -6.17
CA LYS A 159 -18.07 8.20 -7.16
C LYS A 159 -16.82 9.10 -7.32
N VAL A 160 -15.63 8.50 -7.20
CA VAL A 160 -14.34 9.19 -7.39
C VAL A 160 -13.68 8.77 -8.70
N LEU A 161 -13.76 7.45 -9.04
CA LEU A 161 -13.28 6.86 -10.30
C LEU A 161 -14.30 5.89 -10.89
#